data_bf42ed3c755e2648d360a76554c4bf24
#
_entry.id   bf42ed3c755e2648d360a76554c4bf24
#
_cell.length_a   1.000
_cell.length_b   1.000
_cell.length_c   1.000
_cell.angle_alpha   90.00
_cell.angle_beta   90.00
_cell.angle_gamma   90.00
#
_symmetry.space_group_name_H-M   'P 1'
#
loop_
_entity.id
_entity.type
_entity.pdbx_description
1 polymer ?
#
loop_
_entity_poly.entity_id
_entity_poly.type
_entity_poly.pdbx_seq_one_letter_code
_entity_poly.pdbx_strand_id
1 'polypeptide(L)'
;IDQSQFAEGTDIKEQERVFDDFLQDSLLEIQGSHINQTNRIPHNVYISSQPDEEVPYIFLKTCNRSEIYYGEGEVPDEVARHLFRVVSGLESAIVGERAVQGQVKEAYYTAKAQRPLTAELHRLFQSALQVGKRVRNETEISHGAVSHSLAALEIIEETINKKSQKEKISGIDSFRNLDLRNARITIIGVNKLTADILKFLQNKGAKMVFLANRSQIKAHYLADPLGIKVYTLNEKQEFLAHTDILISATSAPHLIIHKEDISEQKTLLAIDLAFPRDIDSRLSELPNVQLYNIRDVEKKVRENIDVRGAEVEKAEAIIEEEIQEMQEALE
;
A
#
# COMPACT_ATOMS: atom_id res chain seq x y z
N ILE A 1 20.37 -1.41 3.74
CA ILE A 1 21.58 -0.75 3.20
C ILE A 1 21.68 0.58 3.90
N ASP A 2 22.80 0.80 4.56
CA ASP A 2 23.11 2.00 5.32
C ASP A 2 23.36 3.17 4.35
N GLN A 3 22.52 4.20 4.38
CA GLN A 3 22.65 5.39 3.50
C GLN A 3 23.90 6.25 3.81
N SER A 4 24.69 5.90 4.83
CA SER A 4 25.95 6.60 5.14
C SER A 4 27.07 6.34 4.12
N GLN A 5 26.88 5.47 3.15
CA GLN A 5 27.88 5.14 2.12
C GLN A 5 27.76 5.95 0.83
N PHE A 6 26.75 6.82 0.70
CA PHE A 6 26.63 7.69 -0.48
C PHE A 6 27.09 9.12 -0.14
N ALA A 7 28.39 9.34 -0.20
CA ALA A 7 28.97 10.68 -0.23
C ALA A 7 28.69 11.35 -1.59
N GLU A 8 28.30 12.64 -1.58
CA GLU A 8 28.16 13.46 -2.79
C GLU A 8 29.42 13.38 -3.63
N GLY A 9 29.33 12.80 -4.84
CA GLY A 9 30.42 12.74 -5.80
C GLY A 9 30.80 11.38 -6.36
N THR A 10 30.04 10.31 -6.05
CA THR A 10 30.34 8.97 -6.58
C THR A 10 30.00 8.87 -8.07
N ASP A 11 30.96 8.42 -8.88
CA ASP A 11 30.86 8.24 -10.33
C ASP A 11 29.69 7.28 -10.68
N ILE A 12 28.91 7.62 -11.72
CA ILE A 12 27.76 6.84 -12.19
C ILE A 12 28.10 5.37 -12.42
N LYS A 13 29.35 5.09 -12.88
CA LYS A 13 29.87 3.73 -13.07
C LYS A 13 30.06 2.93 -11.76
N GLU A 14 30.29 3.60 -10.66
CA GLU A 14 30.43 2.97 -9.35
C GLU A 14 29.06 2.67 -8.74
N GLN A 15 28.07 3.50 -9.04
CA GLN A 15 26.66 3.24 -8.68
C GLN A 15 26.07 2.06 -9.46
N GLU A 16 26.41 1.93 -10.76
CA GLU A 16 26.04 0.77 -11.58
C GLU A 16 26.67 -0.52 -11.05
N ARG A 17 27.92 -0.47 -10.64
CA ARG A 17 28.66 -1.64 -10.11
C ARG A 17 28.11 -2.11 -8.75
N VAL A 18 27.79 -1.20 -7.85
CA VAL A 18 27.13 -1.52 -6.55
C VAL A 18 25.72 -2.07 -6.78
N PHE A 19 25.02 -1.61 -7.84
CA PHE A 19 23.73 -2.11 -8.23
C PHE A 19 23.81 -3.52 -8.83
N ASP A 20 24.84 -3.81 -9.64
CA ASP A 20 25.08 -5.15 -10.20
C ASP A 20 25.48 -6.17 -9.13
N ASP A 21 26.32 -5.79 -8.15
CA ASP A 21 26.67 -6.63 -7.00
C ASP A 21 25.42 -6.91 -6.11
N PHE A 22 24.55 -5.93 -5.91
CA PHE A 22 23.28 -6.09 -5.20
C PHE A 22 22.31 -7.03 -5.94
N LEU A 23 22.27 -6.98 -7.27
CA LEU A 23 21.47 -7.90 -8.08
C LEU A 23 22.01 -9.33 -7.99
N GLN A 24 23.33 -9.54 -7.96
CA GLN A 24 23.93 -10.86 -7.78
C GLN A 24 23.65 -11.45 -6.40
N ASP A 25 23.76 -10.67 -5.33
CA ASP A 25 23.42 -11.11 -3.97
C ASP A 25 21.94 -11.42 -3.79
N SER A 26 21.05 -10.62 -4.40
CA SER A 26 19.61 -10.87 -4.38
C SER A 26 19.20 -12.11 -5.19
N LEU A 27 19.95 -12.46 -6.24
CA LEU A 27 19.73 -13.67 -7.03
C LEU A 27 20.19 -14.92 -6.27
N LEU A 28 21.23 -14.83 -5.44
CA LEU A 28 21.70 -15.93 -4.58
C LEU A 28 20.73 -16.21 -3.43
N GLU A 29 20.05 -15.22 -2.85
CA GLU A 29 18.99 -15.41 -1.86
C GLU A 29 17.73 -16.09 -2.44
N ILE A 30 17.40 -15.83 -3.71
CA ILE A 30 16.24 -16.46 -4.38
C ILE A 30 16.52 -17.96 -4.67
N GLN A 31 17.75 -18.38 -4.85
CA GLN A 31 18.11 -19.80 -5.04
C GLN A 31 18.04 -20.64 -3.76
N GLY A 32 18.00 -20.02 -2.59
CA GLY A 32 17.95 -20.69 -1.27
C GLY A 32 16.56 -20.85 -0.65
N SER A 33 15.52 -20.18 -1.16
CA SER A 33 14.19 -20.29 -0.61
C SER A 33 13.36 -21.36 -1.32
N HIS A 34 12.94 -22.40 -0.57
CA HIS A 34 12.02 -23.44 -1.02
C HIS A 34 10.74 -22.82 -1.61
N ILE A 35 10.66 -22.78 -2.94
CA ILE A 35 9.42 -22.49 -3.65
C ILE A 35 8.53 -23.72 -3.52
N ASN A 36 7.45 -23.59 -2.75
CA ASN A 36 6.39 -24.59 -2.68
C ASN A 36 5.79 -24.82 -4.09
N GLN A 37 5.87 -26.08 -4.55
CA GLN A 37 5.45 -26.56 -5.86
C GLN A 37 3.93 -26.55 -6.02
N THR A 38 3.29 -25.43 -6.25
CA THR A 38 1.87 -25.45 -6.65
C THR A 38 1.45 -24.38 -7.66
N ASN A 39 2.36 -23.65 -8.31
CA ASN A 39 1.97 -22.90 -9.51
C ASN A 39 3.05 -23.09 -10.59
N ARG A 40 2.75 -23.93 -11.56
CA ARG A 40 3.54 -24.05 -12.79
C ARG A 40 3.42 -22.73 -13.56
N ILE A 41 4.46 -21.92 -13.52
CA ILE A 41 4.66 -20.82 -14.44
C ILE A 41 4.88 -21.45 -15.82
N PRO A 42 4.14 -21.04 -16.87
CA PRO A 42 4.35 -21.56 -18.22
C PRO A 42 5.79 -21.35 -18.69
N HIS A 43 6.33 -22.32 -19.41
CA HIS A 43 7.74 -22.46 -19.73
C HIS A 43 8.37 -21.38 -20.64
N ASN A 44 7.72 -20.25 -20.90
CA ASN A 44 8.20 -19.18 -21.77
C ASN A 44 8.38 -17.81 -21.08
N VAL A 45 8.13 -17.71 -19.77
CA VAL A 45 8.61 -16.59 -18.98
C VAL A 45 9.98 -16.98 -18.46
N TYR A 46 11.02 -16.70 -19.22
CA TYR A 46 12.38 -16.94 -18.78
C TYR A 46 12.77 -15.90 -17.73
N ILE A 47 12.83 -16.32 -16.48
CA ILE A 47 13.70 -15.68 -15.52
C ILE A 47 15.08 -16.27 -15.81
N SER A 48 15.75 -15.80 -16.85
CA SER A 48 17.13 -16.17 -17.11
C SER A 48 18.03 -15.04 -16.60
N SER A 49 19.10 -15.45 -15.98
CA SER A 49 20.31 -14.68 -15.81
C SER A 49 20.67 -14.02 -17.15
N GLN A 50 20.51 -12.69 -17.23
CA GLN A 50 20.93 -11.80 -18.31
C GLN A 50 20.48 -12.22 -19.72
N PRO A 51 19.57 -11.48 -20.39
CA PRO A 51 19.45 -11.57 -21.82
C PRO A 51 20.77 -11.11 -22.44
N ASP A 52 21.21 -11.75 -23.54
CA ASP A 52 22.30 -11.24 -24.37
C ASP A 52 22.06 -9.74 -24.61
N GLU A 53 23.09 -8.91 -24.51
CA GLU A 53 22.98 -7.45 -24.57
C GLU A 53 22.28 -6.90 -25.82
N GLU A 54 22.03 -7.74 -26.82
CA GLU A 54 21.41 -7.40 -28.11
C GLU A 54 19.88 -7.59 -28.16
N VAL A 55 19.26 -8.33 -27.19
CA VAL A 55 17.82 -8.62 -27.24
C VAL A 55 17.01 -7.52 -26.54
N PRO A 56 16.03 -6.90 -27.25
CA PRO A 56 15.13 -5.93 -26.63
C PRO A 56 14.32 -6.56 -25.49
N TYR A 57 14.30 -5.92 -24.32
CA TYR A 57 13.54 -6.41 -23.18
C TYR A 57 12.92 -5.28 -22.34
N ILE A 58 11.90 -5.61 -21.58
CA ILE A 58 11.30 -4.74 -20.56
C ILE A 58 11.47 -5.41 -19.20
N PHE A 59 12.12 -4.74 -18.28
CA PHE A 59 12.28 -5.19 -16.91
C PHE A 59 11.22 -4.56 -16.01
N LEU A 60 10.32 -5.38 -15.47
CA LEU A 60 9.29 -4.97 -14.53
C LEU A 60 9.71 -5.35 -13.11
N LYS A 61 9.96 -4.35 -12.27
CA LYS A 61 10.24 -4.53 -10.86
C LYS A 61 9.13 -3.90 -10.01
N THR A 62 8.57 -4.69 -9.11
CA THR A 62 7.61 -4.25 -8.10
C THR A 62 8.08 -4.68 -6.71
N CYS A 63 7.33 -4.36 -5.65
CA CYS A 63 7.65 -4.83 -4.30
C CYS A 63 7.60 -6.37 -4.14
N ASN A 64 6.86 -7.08 -5.02
CA ASN A 64 6.60 -8.51 -4.88
C ASN A 64 7.14 -9.36 -6.04
N ARG A 65 7.71 -8.73 -7.09
CA ARG A 65 8.17 -9.47 -8.27
C ARG A 65 9.25 -8.72 -9.05
N SER A 66 10.06 -9.50 -9.76
CA SER A 66 10.98 -9.03 -10.79
C SER A 66 10.80 -9.92 -12.01
N GLU A 67 10.39 -9.34 -13.14
CA GLU A 67 10.04 -10.05 -14.36
C GLU A 67 10.71 -9.41 -15.56
N ILE A 68 11.17 -10.22 -16.52
CA ILE A 68 11.76 -9.75 -17.78
C ILE A 68 10.88 -10.25 -18.92
N TYR A 69 10.42 -9.31 -19.75
CA TYR A 69 9.65 -9.59 -20.95
C TYR A 69 10.52 -9.32 -22.17
N TYR A 70 10.71 -10.36 -23.01
CA TYR A 70 11.50 -10.26 -24.25
C TYR A 70 10.98 -11.26 -25.26
N GLY A 71 11.31 -11.07 -26.53
CA GLY A 71 10.94 -11.98 -27.61
C GLY A 71 10.39 -11.24 -28.83
N GLU A 72 10.22 -12.02 -29.89
CA GLU A 72 9.67 -11.65 -31.21
C GLU A 72 8.62 -12.68 -31.61
N GLY A 73 7.67 -12.27 -32.45
CA GLY A 73 6.61 -13.14 -32.94
C GLY A 73 5.33 -13.10 -32.10
N GLU A 74 4.50 -14.13 -32.21
CA GLU A 74 3.22 -14.17 -31.53
C GLU A 74 3.37 -14.20 -30.01
N VAL A 75 2.63 -13.32 -29.32
CA VAL A 75 2.62 -13.27 -27.86
C VAL A 75 1.77 -14.43 -27.33
N PRO A 76 2.34 -15.34 -26.51
CA PRO A 76 1.56 -16.42 -25.91
C PRO A 76 0.47 -15.86 -24.98
N ASP A 77 -0.74 -16.42 -25.08
CA ASP A 77 -1.90 -16.00 -24.24
C ASP A 77 -1.58 -16.00 -22.75
N GLU A 78 -0.82 -16.97 -22.30
CA GLU A 78 -0.42 -17.10 -20.90
C GLU A 78 0.43 -15.92 -20.44
N VAL A 79 1.31 -15.41 -21.31
CA VAL A 79 2.13 -14.23 -21.04
C VAL A 79 1.27 -12.96 -21.00
N ALA A 80 0.36 -12.82 -21.97
CA ALA A 80 -0.59 -11.72 -22.01
C ALA A 80 -1.49 -11.74 -20.77
N ARG A 81 -2.12 -12.88 -20.48
CA ARG A 81 -2.97 -13.08 -19.30
C ARG A 81 -2.22 -12.73 -18.01
N HIS A 82 -1.00 -13.22 -17.84
CA HIS A 82 -0.20 -12.93 -16.66
C HIS A 82 0.03 -11.42 -16.51
N LEU A 83 0.52 -10.73 -17.56
CA LEU A 83 0.76 -9.29 -17.50
C LEU A 83 -0.54 -8.49 -17.27
N PHE A 84 -1.67 -8.91 -17.86
CA PHE A 84 -2.97 -8.27 -17.68
C PHE A 84 -3.47 -8.43 -16.24
N ARG A 85 -3.27 -9.59 -15.61
CA ARG A 85 -3.56 -9.83 -14.20
C ARG A 85 -2.66 -8.99 -13.30
N VAL A 86 -1.36 -8.89 -13.64
CA VAL A 86 -0.39 -8.05 -12.91
C VAL A 86 -0.80 -6.59 -12.93
N VAL A 87 -1.05 -6.01 -14.11
CA VAL A 87 -1.40 -4.59 -14.25
C VAL A 87 -2.76 -4.24 -13.63
N SER A 88 -3.67 -5.21 -13.57
CA SER A 88 -4.97 -5.10 -12.91
C SER A 88 -4.90 -5.26 -11.40
N GLY A 89 -3.72 -5.62 -10.86
CA GLY A 89 -3.52 -5.83 -9.43
C GLY A 89 -4.03 -7.17 -8.90
N LEU A 90 -4.44 -8.11 -9.76
CA LEU A 90 -4.91 -9.44 -9.35
C LEU A 90 -3.80 -10.31 -8.78
N GLU A 91 -2.56 -10.08 -9.25
CA GLU A 91 -1.36 -10.77 -8.78
C GLU A 91 -0.62 -10.00 -7.66
N SER A 92 -1.20 -8.95 -7.12
CA SER A 92 -0.60 -8.18 -6.03
C SER A 92 -0.89 -8.84 -4.68
N ALA A 93 0.00 -8.67 -3.69
CA ALA A 93 -0.25 -9.11 -2.31
C ALA A 93 -1.53 -8.50 -1.74
N ILE A 94 -1.89 -7.32 -2.24
CA ILE A 94 -3.17 -6.65 -2.00
C ILE A 94 -3.90 -6.62 -3.34
N VAL A 95 -4.90 -7.46 -3.51
CA VAL A 95 -5.70 -7.53 -4.74
C VAL A 95 -6.31 -6.16 -5.06
N GLY A 96 -6.14 -5.70 -6.31
CA GLY A 96 -6.60 -4.39 -6.76
C GLY A 96 -5.69 -3.21 -6.37
N GLU A 97 -4.44 -3.45 -5.99
CA GLU A 97 -3.48 -2.40 -5.69
C GLU A 97 -3.25 -1.49 -6.91
N ARG A 98 -3.44 -0.17 -6.71
CA ARG A 98 -3.32 0.82 -7.79
C ARG A 98 -1.88 1.11 -8.21
N ALA A 99 -0.91 0.89 -7.34
CA ALA A 99 0.49 1.23 -7.58
C ALA A 99 1.11 0.42 -8.72
N VAL A 100 0.70 -0.84 -8.90
CA VAL A 100 1.28 -1.75 -9.89
C VAL A 100 1.12 -1.26 -11.33
N GLN A 101 0.01 -0.60 -11.68
CA GLN A 101 -0.14 -0.01 -13.02
C GLN A 101 0.87 1.10 -13.30
N GLY A 102 1.15 1.93 -12.30
CA GLY A 102 2.18 2.95 -12.39
C GLY A 102 3.54 2.33 -12.66
N GLN A 103 3.86 1.24 -11.97
CA GLN A 103 5.12 0.51 -12.13
C GLN A 103 5.24 -0.15 -13.51
N VAL A 104 4.17 -0.79 -14.02
CA VAL A 104 4.14 -1.35 -15.38
C VAL A 104 4.32 -0.25 -16.43
N LYS A 105 3.64 0.89 -16.25
CA LYS A 105 3.77 2.04 -17.13
C LYS A 105 5.21 2.58 -17.13
N GLU A 106 5.80 2.75 -15.96
CA GLU A 106 7.17 3.22 -15.79
C GLU A 106 8.17 2.27 -16.45
N ALA A 107 8.07 0.96 -16.20
CA ALA A 107 8.93 -0.06 -16.81
C ALA A 107 8.88 0.01 -18.35
N TYR A 108 7.68 0.10 -18.92
CA TYR A 108 7.50 0.21 -20.38
C TYR A 108 8.13 1.48 -20.96
N TYR A 109 7.86 2.66 -20.38
CA TYR A 109 8.40 3.92 -20.91
C TYR A 109 9.90 4.05 -20.69
N THR A 110 10.44 3.53 -19.60
CA THR A 110 11.89 3.47 -19.34
C THR A 110 12.59 2.62 -20.40
N ALA A 111 12.10 1.39 -20.64
CA ALA A 111 12.68 0.51 -21.66
C ALA A 111 12.59 1.14 -23.07
N LYS A 112 11.43 1.72 -23.43
CA LYS A 112 11.23 2.41 -24.71
C LYS A 112 12.18 3.59 -24.91
N ALA A 113 12.57 4.30 -23.86
CA ALA A 113 13.49 5.42 -23.92
C ALA A 113 14.96 4.98 -24.08
N GLN A 114 15.29 3.79 -23.58
CA GLN A 114 16.67 3.28 -23.55
C GLN A 114 17.05 2.49 -24.82
N ARG A 115 16.07 1.81 -25.44
CA ARG A 115 16.32 0.91 -26.59
C ARG A 115 15.10 0.76 -27.48
N PRO A 116 15.27 0.41 -28.78
CA PRO A 116 14.15 0.00 -29.62
C PRO A 116 13.56 -1.29 -29.07
N LEU A 117 12.24 -1.33 -28.93
CA LEU A 117 11.49 -2.52 -28.54
C LEU A 117 10.86 -3.17 -29.76
N THR A 118 10.55 -4.48 -29.67
CA THR A 118 9.82 -5.18 -30.73
C THR A 118 8.37 -4.71 -30.81
N ALA A 119 7.71 -4.92 -31.96
CA ALA A 119 6.31 -4.54 -32.15
C ALA A 119 5.41 -5.30 -31.16
N GLU A 120 5.75 -6.55 -30.85
CA GLU A 120 5.06 -7.43 -29.92
C GLU A 120 5.14 -6.92 -28.49
N LEU A 121 6.31 -6.51 -28.02
CA LEU A 121 6.47 -5.89 -26.70
C LEU A 121 5.70 -4.57 -26.59
N HIS A 122 5.69 -3.76 -27.66
CA HIS A 122 4.88 -2.55 -27.70
C HIS A 122 3.40 -2.88 -27.57
N ARG A 123 2.88 -3.84 -28.39
CA ARG A 123 1.49 -4.25 -28.37
C ARG A 123 1.11 -4.79 -27.00
N LEU A 124 1.85 -5.77 -26.48
CA LEU A 124 1.59 -6.41 -25.19
C LEU A 124 1.47 -5.39 -24.05
N PHE A 125 2.43 -4.47 -23.91
CA PHE A 125 2.41 -3.51 -22.82
C PHE A 125 1.37 -2.40 -22.99
N GLN A 126 1.06 -1.99 -24.24
CA GLN A 126 -0.01 -1.04 -24.50
C GLN A 126 -1.38 -1.67 -24.19
N SER A 127 -1.65 -2.89 -24.64
CA SER A 127 -2.87 -3.64 -24.29
C SER A 127 -2.95 -3.84 -22.78
N ALA A 128 -1.87 -4.23 -22.10
CA ALA A 128 -1.85 -4.35 -20.65
C ALA A 128 -2.28 -3.04 -19.93
N LEU A 129 -1.77 -1.91 -20.37
CA LEU A 129 -2.15 -0.61 -19.79
C LEU A 129 -3.61 -0.23 -20.07
N GLN A 130 -4.17 -0.63 -21.22
CA GLN A 130 -5.59 -0.47 -21.54
C GLN A 130 -6.46 -1.37 -20.66
N VAL A 131 -6.14 -2.66 -20.56
CA VAL A 131 -6.80 -3.62 -19.66
C VAL A 131 -6.82 -3.12 -18.23
N GLY A 132 -5.67 -2.74 -17.70
CA GLY A 132 -5.58 -2.23 -16.34
C GLY A 132 -6.41 -0.96 -16.11
N LYS A 133 -6.59 -0.11 -17.12
CA LYS A 133 -7.51 1.04 -17.06
C LYS A 133 -8.97 0.61 -17.12
N ARG A 134 -9.30 -0.34 -18.01
CA ARG A 134 -10.64 -0.87 -18.22
C ARG A 134 -11.14 -1.59 -16.96
N VAL A 135 -10.34 -2.49 -16.40
CA VAL A 135 -10.64 -3.18 -15.15
C VAL A 135 -10.94 -2.19 -14.01
N ARG A 136 -10.17 -1.11 -13.86
CA ARG A 136 -10.43 -0.11 -12.80
C ARG A 136 -11.66 0.75 -13.01
N ASN A 137 -12.09 0.95 -14.26
CA ASN A 137 -13.25 1.76 -14.58
C ASN A 137 -14.56 0.95 -14.57
N GLU A 138 -14.48 -0.34 -14.89
CA GLU A 138 -15.64 -1.23 -15.05
C GLU A 138 -15.88 -2.13 -13.83
N THR A 139 -14.91 -2.16 -12.88
CA THR A 139 -15.02 -2.94 -11.64
C THR A 139 -14.69 -2.12 -10.41
N GLU A 140 -15.18 -2.57 -9.26
CA GLU A 140 -14.84 -1.99 -7.95
C GLU A 140 -13.59 -2.65 -7.31
N ILE A 141 -12.80 -3.39 -8.09
CA ILE A 141 -11.66 -4.18 -7.57
C ILE A 141 -10.61 -3.33 -6.84
N SER A 142 -10.50 -2.07 -7.22
CA SER A 142 -9.59 -1.10 -6.59
C SER A 142 -10.22 -0.33 -5.43
N HIS A 143 -11.50 -0.57 -5.12
CA HIS A 143 -12.22 0.07 -4.03
C HIS A 143 -12.22 -0.81 -2.77
N GLY A 144 -12.30 -0.15 -1.62
CA GLY A 144 -12.23 -0.79 -0.31
C GLY A 144 -10.80 -1.09 0.16
N ALA A 145 -10.62 -1.11 1.45
CA ALA A 145 -9.33 -1.31 2.10
C ALA A 145 -9.03 -2.79 2.32
N VAL A 146 -7.89 -3.29 1.87
CA VAL A 146 -7.42 -4.67 2.14
C VAL A 146 -6.28 -4.69 3.16
N SER A 147 -5.58 -3.57 3.31
CA SER A 147 -4.57 -3.44 4.36
C SER A 147 -5.16 -2.86 5.65
N HIS A 148 -4.61 -3.24 6.79
CA HIS A 148 -5.01 -2.67 8.08
C HIS A 148 -4.86 -1.14 8.11
N SER A 149 -3.84 -0.60 7.43
CA SER A 149 -3.63 0.86 7.31
C SER A 149 -4.79 1.56 6.60
N LEU A 150 -5.22 1.02 5.46
CA LEU A 150 -6.33 1.57 4.68
C LEU A 150 -7.67 1.35 5.38
N ALA A 151 -7.90 0.16 5.98
CA ALA A 151 -9.12 -0.14 6.71
C ALA A 151 -9.29 0.78 7.93
N ALA A 152 -8.21 1.08 8.64
CA ALA A 152 -8.23 2.05 9.74
C ALA A 152 -8.64 3.45 9.26
N LEU A 153 -8.10 3.91 8.12
CA LEU A 153 -8.48 5.20 7.52
C LEU A 153 -9.92 5.22 7.02
N GLU A 154 -10.39 4.12 6.42
CA GLU A 154 -11.77 3.98 5.97
C GLU A 154 -12.74 4.06 7.16
N ILE A 155 -12.45 3.39 8.28
CA ILE A 155 -13.21 3.51 9.53
C ILE A 155 -13.25 4.95 10.03
N ILE A 156 -12.12 5.66 9.98
CA ILE A 156 -12.04 7.09 10.36
C ILE A 156 -12.94 7.92 9.44
N GLU A 157 -12.80 7.77 8.12
CA GLU A 157 -13.60 8.51 7.13
C GLU A 157 -15.10 8.21 7.27
N GLU A 158 -15.48 6.96 7.44
CA GLU A 158 -16.87 6.57 7.66
C GLU A 158 -17.43 7.18 8.95
N THR A 159 -16.65 7.18 10.03
CA THR A 159 -17.08 7.75 11.32
C THR A 159 -17.29 9.26 11.22
N ILE A 160 -16.39 9.97 10.52
CA ILE A 160 -16.49 11.42 10.28
C ILE A 160 -17.64 11.73 9.32
N ASN A 161 -17.82 10.93 8.26
CA ASN A 161 -18.77 11.19 7.18
C ASN A 161 -20.19 10.62 7.42
N LYS A 162 -20.43 9.90 8.52
CA LYS A 162 -21.78 9.42 8.89
C LYS A 162 -22.73 10.60 9.07
N LYS A 163 -23.09 11.22 7.93
CA LYS A 163 -24.20 12.17 7.79
C LYS A 163 -25.49 11.36 7.85
N SER A 164 -26.21 11.47 8.97
CA SER A 164 -27.66 11.34 9.00
C SER A 164 -28.27 10.09 8.35
N GLN A 165 -28.23 8.96 8.99
CA GLN A 165 -29.41 8.11 9.00
C GLN A 165 -29.85 7.97 10.46
N LYS A 166 -31.06 8.42 10.73
CA LYS A 166 -31.96 8.44 11.88
C LYS A 166 -31.75 7.48 13.05
N GLU A 167 -30.53 7.27 13.52
CA GLU A 167 -30.32 6.62 14.79
C GLU A 167 -29.55 7.54 15.71
N LYS A 168 -30.24 8.03 16.74
CA LYS A 168 -29.66 8.73 17.89
C LYS A 168 -28.82 7.74 18.69
N ILE A 169 -27.63 7.41 18.18
CA ILE A 169 -26.61 6.75 18.99
C ILE A 169 -25.86 7.89 19.68
N SER A 170 -26.03 7.98 20.99
CA SER A 170 -25.36 9.00 21.82
C SER A 170 -23.86 8.97 21.57
N GLY A 171 -23.27 10.12 21.22
CA GLY A 171 -21.84 10.31 21.02
C GLY A 171 -21.37 10.56 19.58
N ILE A 172 -22.07 10.10 18.54
CA ILE A 172 -21.65 10.26 17.13
C ILE A 172 -21.79 11.70 16.64
N ASP A 173 -22.68 12.48 17.22
CA ASP A 173 -22.89 13.89 16.87
C ASP A 173 -21.64 14.76 17.10
N SER A 174 -20.76 14.33 17.98
CA SER A 174 -19.54 15.04 18.34
C SER A 174 -18.48 15.09 17.22
N PHE A 175 -18.55 14.17 16.24
CA PHE A 175 -17.59 14.09 15.12
C PHE A 175 -18.07 14.76 13.82
N ARG A 176 -19.31 15.29 13.79
CA ARG A 176 -19.94 15.85 12.58
C ARG A 176 -19.20 17.02 11.93
N ASN A 177 -18.35 17.70 12.68
CA ASN A 177 -17.56 18.84 12.19
C ASN A 177 -16.08 18.49 11.99
N LEU A 178 -15.72 17.23 12.15
CA LEU A 178 -14.35 16.80 11.97
C LEU A 178 -14.08 16.57 10.46
N ASP A 179 -13.01 17.17 9.95
CA ASP A 179 -12.51 16.98 8.58
C ASP A 179 -11.04 16.55 8.71
N LEU A 180 -10.64 15.49 8.04
CA LEU A 180 -9.26 15.00 8.04
C LEU A 180 -8.24 16.10 7.73
N ARG A 181 -8.59 17.06 6.87
CA ARG A 181 -7.72 18.17 6.49
C ARG A 181 -7.43 19.15 7.63
N ASN A 182 -8.33 19.24 8.62
CA ASN A 182 -8.25 20.16 9.74
C ASN A 182 -8.20 19.45 11.10
N ALA A 183 -8.35 18.13 11.13
CA ALA A 183 -8.25 17.33 12.34
C ALA A 183 -6.79 17.29 12.84
N ARG A 184 -6.62 17.32 14.14
CA ARG A 184 -5.33 17.12 14.80
C ARG A 184 -5.16 15.63 15.06
N ILE A 185 -4.29 15.00 14.28
CA ILE A 185 -4.11 13.55 14.24
C ILE A 185 -2.80 13.21 14.93
N THR A 186 -2.86 12.38 15.97
CA THR A 186 -1.64 11.87 16.62
C THR A 186 -1.50 10.38 16.33
N ILE A 187 -0.31 9.99 15.86
CA ILE A 187 0.07 8.61 15.61
C ILE A 187 1.09 8.18 16.67
N ILE A 188 0.80 7.12 17.41
CA ILE A 188 1.70 6.53 18.41
C ILE A 188 2.34 5.27 17.83
N GLY A 189 3.68 5.24 17.86
CA GLY A 189 4.49 4.14 17.32
C GLY A 189 5.02 4.44 15.92
N VAL A 190 6.21 3.92 15.64
CA VAL A 190 6.90 4.05 14.35
C VAL A 190 7.23 2.66 13.82
N ASN A 191 6.51 2.25 12.79
CA ASN A 191 6.66 0.98 12.08
C ASN A 191 6.11 1.12 10.64
N LYS A 192 6.14 0.06 9.86
CA LYS A 192 5.63 0.07 8.48
C LYS A 192 4.16 0.48 8.40
N LEU A 193 3.31 -0.04 9.30
CA LEU A 193 1.87 0.25 9.34
C LEU A 193 1.61 1.75 9.53
N THR A 194 2.26 2.37 10.51
CA THR A 194 2.12 3.81 10.80
C THR A 194 2.73 4.68 9.71
N ALA A 195 3.81 4.26 9.06
CA ALA A 195 4.38 4.95 7.91
C ALA A 195 3.42 4.94 6.70
N ASP A 196 2.74 3.83 6.45
CA ASP A 196 1.73 3.74 5.38
C ASP A 196 0.52 4.64 5.70
N ILE A 197 0.02 4.61 6.95
CA ILE A 197 -1.05 5.51 7.41
C ILE A 197 -0.66 6.98 7.20
N LEU A 198 0.57 7.35 7.55
CA LEU A 198 1.06 8.72 7.40
C LEU A 198 1.05 9.17 5.93
N LYS A 199 1.53 8.33 5.00
CA LYS A 199 1.48 8.62 3.56
C LYS A 199 0.05 8.83 3.07
N PHE A 200 -0.89 7.99 3.51
CA PHE A 200 -2.30 8.13 3.13
C PHE A 200 -2.93 9.40 3.67
N LEU A 201 -2.65 9.75 4.92
CA LEU A 201 -3.14 11.00 5.53
C LEU A 201 -2.62 12.22 4.77
N GLN A 202 -1.36 12.22 4.36
CA GLN A 202 -0.80 13.29 3.53
C GLN A 202 -1.49 13.38 2.16
N ASN A 203 -1.71 12.23 1.49
CA ASN A 203 -2.43 12.18 0.21
C ASN A 203 -3.88 12.67 0.33
N LYS A 204 -4.50 12.54 1.50
CA LYS A 204 -5.84 13.08 1.83
C LYS A 204 -5.80 14.56 2.24
N GLY A 205 -4.62 15.15 2.31
CA GLY A 205 -4.42 16.56 2.63
C GLY A 205 -4.49 16.89 4.12
N ALA A 206 -4.24 15.91 5.01
CA ALA A 206 -4.12 16.14 6.44
C ALA A 206 -2.93 17.08 6.74
N LYS A 207 -3.19 18.17 7.46
CA LYS A 207 -2.20 19.24 7.71
C LYS A 207 -1.59 19.19 9.11
N MET A 208 -2.33 18.65 10.07
CA MET A 208 -1.95 18.65 11.49
C MET A 208 -1.75 17.21 11.96
N VAL A 209 -0.63 16.61 11.56
CA VAL A 209 -0.24 15.26 11.98
C VAL A 209 0.93 15.37 12.94
N PHE A 210 0.91 14.58 14.00
CA PHE A 210 1.93 14.49 15.02
C PHE A 210 2.35 13.04 15.20
N LEU A 211 3.62 12.80 15.52
CA LEU A 211 4.12 11.48 15.89
C LEU A 211 4.48 11.45 17.37
N ALA A 212 4.12 10.38 18.06
CA ALA A 212 4.57 10.10 19.41
C ALA A 212 5.26 8.72 19.45
N ASN A 213 6.44 8.64 20.01
CA ASN A 213 7.17 7.37 20.10
C ASN A 213 8.11 7.37 21.31
N ARG A 214 8.39 6.15 21.83
CA ARG A 214 9.40 5.97 22.88
C ARG A 214 10.80 6.34 22.40
N SER A 215 11.17 5.92 21.19
CA SER A 215 12.45 6.27 20.56
C SER A 215 12.28 7.51 19.68
N GLN A 216 12.81 8.64 20.11
CA GLN A 216 12.79 9.90 19.36
C GLN A 216 13.54 9.77 18.03
N ILE A 217 14.68 9.09 17.99
CA ILE A 217 15.49 8.91 16.76
C ILE A 217 14.66 8.31 15.65
N LYS A 218 13.91 7.22 15.91
CA LYS A 218 13.04 6.59 14.90
C LYS A 218 11.91 7.51 14.47
N ALA A 219 11.34 8.28 15.39
CA ALA A 219 10.26 9.20 15.10
C ALA A 219 10.73 10.37 14.24
N HIS A 220 11.87 10.99 14.58
CA HIS A 220 12.47 12.06 13.80
C HIS A 220 12.85 11.61 12.39
N TYR A 221 13.42 10.42 12.23
CA TYR A 221 13.74 9.87 10.91
C TYR A 221 12.53 9.84 9.95
N LEU A 222 11.34 9.52 10.48
CA LEU A 222 10.10 9.51 9.69
C LEU A 222 9.46 10.90 9.59
N ALA A 223 9.56 11.72 10.62
CA ALA A 223 8.85 12.99 10.77
C ALA A 223 9.54 14.19 10.10
N ASP A 224 10.86 14.27 10.20
CA ASP A 224 11.63 15.47 9.77
C ASP A 224 11.50 15.76 8.25
N PRO A 225 11.56 14.75 7.36
CA PRO A 225 11.36 14.99 5.92
C PRO A 225 9.96 15.54 5.59
N LEU A 226 9.01 15.39 6.51
CA LEU A 226 7.60 15.73 6.33
C LEU A 226 7.19 16.97 7.13
N GLY A 227 8.12 17.56 7.90
CA GLY A 227 7.85 18.70 8.77
C GLY A 227 6.88 18.40 9.92
N ILE A 228 6.82 17.14 10.38
CA ILE A 228 5.90 16.68 11.41
C ILE A 228 6.51 16.86 12.79
N LYS A 229 5.75 17.43 13.74
CA LYS A 229 6.18 17.54 15.14
C LYS A 229 6.19 16.16 15.81
N VAL A 230 7.26 15.88 16.54
CA VAL A 230 7.46 14.65 17.32
C VAL A 230 7.28 14.94 18.80
N TYR A 231 6.56 14.05 19.48
CA TYR A 231 6.41 14.02 20.93
C TYR A 231 7.07 12.79 21.53
N THR A 232 7.54 12.89 22.76
CA THR A 232 7.84 11.72 23.59
C THR A 232 6.56 11.19 24.23
N LEU A 233 6.58 9.92 24.65
CA LEU A 233 5.43 9.37 25.42
C LEU A 233 5.25 10.02 26.79
N ASN A 234 6.28 10.68 27.33
CA ASN A 234 6.17 11.43 28.57
C ASN A 234 5.34 12.72 28.42
N GLU A 235 5.21 13.22 27.18
CA GLU A 235 4.42 14.41 26.85
C GLU A 235 2.96 14.06 26.52
N LYS A 236 2.49 12.85 26.89
CA LYS A 236 1.17 12.35 26.49
C LYS A 236 0.02 13.27 26.88
N GLN A 237 0.07 13.93 28.02
CA GLN A 237 -0.96 14.87 28.45
C GLN A 237 -1.04 16.09 27.51
N GLU A 238 0.12 16.58 27.02
CA GLU A 238 0.18 17.68 26.07
C GLU A 238 -0.44 17.30 24.73
N PHE A 239 0.02 16.21 24.09
CA PHE A 239 -0.52 15.87 22.79
C PHE A 239 -1.96 15.39 22.85
N LEU A 240 -2.39 14.66 23.88
CA LEU A 240 -3.77 14.21 24.04
C LEU A 240 -4.74 15.38 24.21
N ALA A 241 -4.35 16.45 24.91
CA ALA A 241 -5.18 17.63 25.06
C ALA A 241 -5.62 18.22 23.70
N HIS A 242 -4.76 18.12 22.68
CA HIS A 242 -5.00 18.68 21.35
C HIS A 242 -5.43 17.66 20.31
N THR A 243 -5.37 16.35 20.57
CA THR A 243 -5.67 15.30 19.60
C THR A 243 -7.17 15.15 19.37
N ASP A 244 -7.60 15.13 18.12
CA ASP A 244 -8.97 14.83 17.72
C ASP A 244 -9.09 13.37 17.22
N ILE A 245 -8.03 12.87 16.56
CA ILE A 245 -7.92 11.49 16.10
C ILE A 245 -6.62 10.89 16.61
N LEU A 246 -6.72 9.78 17.33
CA LEU A 246 -5.58 9.05 17.89
C LEU A 246 -5.45 7.70 17.19
N ILE A 247 -4.28 7.40 16.64
CA ILE A 247 -3.97 6.11 16.04
C ILE A 247 -2.77 5.52 16.79
N SER A 248 -2.92 4.36 17.40
CA SER A 248 -1.84 3.69 18.11
C SER A 248 -1.51 2.35 17.49
N ALA A 249 -0.23 2.07 17.27
CA ALA A 249 0.27 0.83 16.72
C ALA A 249 1.70 0.58 17.21
N THR A 250 1.85 0.21 18.47
CA THR A 250 3.15 -0.13 19.04
C THR A 250 3.27 -1.64 19.32
N SER A 251 4.45 -2.06 19.72
CA SER A 251 4.71 -3.40 20.24
C SER A 251 4.89 -3.39 21.76
N ALA A 252 4.32 -2.40 22.46
CA ALA A 252 4.41 -2.33 23.90
C ALA A 252 3.64 -3.48 24.56
N PRO A 253 4.17 -4.13 25.60
CA PRO A 253 3.48 -5.21 26.29
C PRO A 253 2.42 -4.71 27.29
N HIS A 254 2.21 -3.40 27.39
CA HIS A 254 1.32 -2.75 28.36
C HIS A 254 0.59 -1.57 27.71
N LEU A 255 -0.49 -1.13 28.35
CA LEU A 255 -1.22 0.04 27.91
C LEU A 255 -0.34 1.30 27.92
N ILE A 256 -0.46 2.10 26.88
CA ILE A 256 0.18 3.41 26.74
C ILE A 256 -0.81 4.51 27.15
N ILE A 257 -2.06 4.39 26.70
CA ILE A 257 -3.13 5.34 26.99
C ILE A 257 -4.12 4.69 27.95
N HIS A 258 -4.28 5.29 29.10
CA HIS A 258 -5.23 4.87 30.13
C HIS A 258 -6.49 5.75 30.09
N LYS A 259 -7.61 5.23 30.64
CA LYS A 259 -8.86 6.01 30.73
C LYS A 259 -8.66 7.32 31.44
N GLU A 260 -7.85 7.32 32.47
CA GLU A 260 -7.53 8.46 33.31
C GLU A 260 -6.73 9.58 32.59
N ASP A 261 -6.14 9.26 31.43
CA ASP A 261 -5.42 10.23 30.60
C ASP A 261 -6.38 11.11 29.76
N ILE A 262 -7.65 10.73 29.66
CA ILE A 262 -8.64 11.40 28.81
C ILE A 262 -9.73 12.04 29.68
N SER A 263 -9.96 13.34 29.48
CA SER A 263 -11.03 14.06 30.13
C SER A 263 -12.41 13.56 29.62
N GLU A 264 -13.40 13.51 30.54
CA GLU A 264 -14.79 13.09 30.20
C GLU A 264 -15.45 13.97 29.12
N GLN A 265 -15.05 15.25 29.02
CA GLN A 265 -15.56 16.18 28.01
C GLN A 265 -14.81 16.09 26.68
N LYS A 266 -13.71 15.32 26.63
CA LYS A 266 -12.89 15.22 25.43
C LYS A 266 -13.60 14.45 24.34
N THR A 267 -13.73 15.05 23.16
CA THR A 267 -14.11 14.36 21.93
C THR A 267 -12.87 13.71 21.32
N LEU A 268 -12.88 12.41 21.15
CA LEU A 268 -11.75 11.64 20.63
C LEU A 268 -12.19 10.46 19.80
N LEU A 269 -11.69 10.39 18.56
CA LEU A 269 -11.75 9.18 17.73
C LEU A 269 -10.42 8.44 17.88
N ALA A 270 -10.46 7.23 18.43
CA ALA A 270 -9.27 6.42 18.69
C ALA A 270 -9.28 5.11 17.91
N ILE A 271 -8.17 4.76 17.30
CA ILE A 271 -7.93 3.50 16.60
C ILE A 271 -6.72 2.81 17.24
N ASP A 272 -6.95 1.67 17.87
CA ASP A 272 -5.92 0.83 18.47
C ASP A 272 -5.57 -0.35 17.57
N LEU A 273 -4.45 -0.26 16.87
CA LEU A 273 -3.94 -1.27 15.96
C LEU A 273 -2.93 -2.22 16.60
N ALA A 274 -2.68 -2.04 17.91
CA ALA A 274 -1.68 -2.81 18.64
C ALA A 274 -2.22 -4.16 19.15
N PHE A 275 -1.33 -5.13 19.23
CA PHE A 275 -1.54 -6.36 19.97
C PHE A 275 -0.25 -6.72 20.75
N PRO A 276 -0.29 -6.79 22.10
CA PRO A 276 -1.39 -6.40 23.00
C PRO A 276 -1.85 -4.95 22.81
N ARG A 277 -3.01 -4.58 23.37
CA ARG A 277 -3.60 -3.24 23.24
C ARG A 277 -2.69 -2.15 23.80
N ASP A 278 -2.62 -1.04 23.09
CA ASP A 278 -2.00 0.19 23.55
C ASP A 278 -2.99 1.09 24.32
N ILE A 279 -4.30 0.97 24.01
CA ILE A 279 -5.35 1.85 24.51
C ILE A 279 -6.30 1.07 25.43
N ASP A 280 -6.56 1.63 26.60
CA ASP A 280 -7.50 1.07 27.58
C ASP A 280 -8.90 0.98 26.98
N SER A 281 -9.47 -0.23 26.97
CA SER A 281 -10.83 -0.46 26.45
C SER A 281 -11.91 0.33 27.17
N ARG A 282 -11.70 0.72 28.43
CA ARG A 282 -12.63 1.53 29.19
C ARG A 282 -12.83 2.94 28.64
N LEU A 283 -11.98 3.38 27.67
CA LEU A 283 -12.24 4.62 26.96
C LEU A 283 -13.56 4.62 26.21
N SER A 284 -14.04 3.45 25.76
CA SER A 284 -15.33 3.33 25.10
C SER A 284 -16.54 3.65 26.00
N GLU A 285 -16.35 3.72 27.32
CA GLU A 285 -17.37 4.13 28.29
C GLU A 285 -17.57 5.65 28.34
N LEU A 286 -16.61 6.43 27.80
CA LEU A 286 -16.70 7.89 27.75
C LEU A 286 -17.67 8.33 26.67
N PRO A 287 -18.59 9.27 26.93
CA PRO A 287 -19.72 9.58 26.04
C PRO A 287 -19.29 10.19 24.69
N ASN A 288 -18.13 10.84 24.65
CA ASN A 288 -17.62 11.54 23.47
C ASN A 288 -16.38 10.83 22.86
N VAL A 289 -16.11 9.59 23.26
CA VAL A 289 -14.99 8.80 22.73
C VAL A 289 -15.51 7.64 21.90
N GLN A 290 -15.05 7.56 20.66
CA GLN A 290 -15.25 6.40 19.81
C GLN A 290 -13.92 5.64 19.72
N LEU A 291 -13.90 4.41 20.19
CA LEU A 291 -12.72 3.54 20.18
C LEU A 291 -12.96 2.34 19.25
N TYR A 292 -12.09 2.20 18.26
CA TYR A 292 -11.99 0.99 17.44
C TYR A 292 -10.66 0.28 17.76
N ASN A 293 -10.66 -1.03 17.64
CA ASN A 293 -9.49 -1.86 17.90
C ASN A 293 -9.12 -2.69 16.67
N ILE A 294 -8.02 -3.43 16.74
CA ILE A 294 -7.51 -4.24 15.64
C ILE A 294 -8.57 -5.23 15.10
N ARG A 295 -9.46 -5.77 15.94
CA ARG A 295 -10.52 -6.70 15.49
C ARG A 295 -11.58 -5.99 14.63
N ASP A 296 -11.90 -4.74 14.96
CA ASP A 296 -12.82 -3.93 14.15
C ASP A 296 -12.19 -3.64 12.77
N VAL A 297 -10.90 -3.36 12.75
CA VAL A 297 -10.14 -3.16 11.50
C VAL A 297 -10.04 -4.46 10.69
N GLU A 298 -9.76 -5.60 11.32
CA GLU A 298 -9.77 -6.91 10.65
C GLU A 298 -11.15 -7.29 10.11
N LYS A 299 -12.21 -6.94 10.82
CA LYS A 299 -13.57 -7.13 10.32
C LYS A 299 -13.81 -6.32 9.06
N LYS A 300 -13.40 -5.04 9.04
CA LYS A 300 -13.49 -4.18 7.86
C LYS A 300 -12.69 -4.72 6.68
N VAL A 301 -11.48 -5.23 6.93
CA VAL A 301 -10.66 -5.89 5.90
C VAL A 301 -11.40 -7.09 5.31
N ARG A 302 -12.00 -7.96 6.15
CA ARG A 302 -12.76 -9.13 5.68
C ARG A 302 -13.97 -8.73 4.83
N GLU A 303 -14.76 -7.77 5.30
CA GLU A 303 -15.92 -7.25 4.56
C GLU A 303 -15.52 -6.76 3.16
N ASN A 304 -14.40 -6.06 3.06
CA ASN A 304 -13.89 -5.56 1.80
C ASN A 304 -13.33 -6.69 0.90
N ILE A 305 -12.76 -7.75 1.46
CA ILE A 305 -12.32 -8.93 0.71
C ILE A 305 -13.51 -9.69 0.12
N ASP A 306 -14.59 -9.87 0.90
CA ASP A 306 -15.79 -10.59 0.46
C ASP A 306 -16.46 -9.86 -0.74
N VAL A 307 -16.55 -8.54 -0.70
CA VAL A 307 -17.04 -7.73 -1.82
C VAL A 307 -16.16 -7.89 -3.07
N ARG A 308 -14.84 -8.04 -2.89
CA ARG A 308 -13.90 -8.16 -4.00
C ARG A 308 -13.96 -9.50 -4.74
N GLY A 309 -14.44 -10.58 -4.12
CA GLY A 309 -14.56 -11.87 -4.79
C GLY A 309 -15.34 -11.76 -6.11
N ALA A 310 -16.51 -11.13 -6.09
CA ALA A 310 -17.33 -10.90 -7.28
C ALA A 310 -16.66 -9.93 -8.29
N GLU A 311 -15.87 -8.99 -7.82
CA GLU A 311 -15.17 -8.04 -8.68
C GLU A 311 -13.92 -8.65 -9.35
N VAL A 312 -13.31 -9.68 -8.72
CA VAL A 312 -12.24 -10.48 -9.35
C VAL A 312 -12.80 -11.24 -10.56
N GLU A 313 -13.98 -11.85 -10.44
CA GLU A 313 -14.62 -12.56 -11.57
C GLU A 313 -14.90 -11.62 -12.75
N LYS A 314 -15.37 -10.39 -12.50
CA LYS A 314 -15.57 -9.37 -13.54
C LYS A 314 -14.25 -8.95 -14.18
N ALA A 315 -13.21 -8.75 -13.39
CA ALA A 315 -11.89 -8.39 -13.90
C ALA A 315 -11.29 -9.50 -14.77
N GLU A 316 -11.45 -10.77 -14.38
CA GLU A 316 -11.03 -11.93 -15.18
C GLU A 316 -11.80 -11.99 -16.52
N ALA A 317 -13.10 -11.72 -16.53
CA ALA A 317 -13.89 -11.68 -17.76
C ALA A 317 -13.37 -10.61 -18.73
N ILE A 318 -13.05 -9.41 -18.24
CA ILE A 318 -12.46 -8.33 -19.05
C ILE A 318 -11.09 -8.75 -19.60
N ILE A 319 -10.27 -9.45 -18.81
CA ILE A 319 -8.96 -9.93 -19.25
C ILE A 319 -9.11 -10.95 -20.38
N GLU A 320 -10.04 -11.91 -20.26
CA GLU A 320 -10.29 -12.92 -21.31
C GLU A 320 -10.83 -12.29 -22.60
N GLU A 321 -11.71 -11.29 -22.54
CA GLU A 321 -12.17 -10.53 -23.69
C GLU A 321 -10.99 -9.88 -24.44
N GLU A 322 -10.10 -9.19 -23.73
CA GLU A 322 -8.94 -8.51 -24.33
C GLU A 322 -7.93 -9.49 -24.94
N ILE A 323 -7.78 -10.70 -24.37
CA ILE A 323 -6.94 -11.74 -24.95
C ILE A 323 -7.53 -12.20 -26.29
N GLN A 324 -8.86 -12.42 -26.37
CA GLN A 324 -9.55 -12.79 -27.61
C GLN A 324 -9.41 -11.69 -28.67
N GLU A 325 -9.63 -10.41 -28.31
CA GLU A 325 -9.44 -9.29 -29.23
C GLU A 325 -7.99 -9.19 -29.74
N MET A 326 -7.01 -9.52 -28.90
CA MET A 326 -5.61 -9.52 -29.28
C MET A 326 -5.26 -10.63 -30.29
N GLN A 327 -5.94 -11.78 -30.22
CA GLN A 327 -5.81 -12.89 -31.17
C GLN A 327 -6.48 -12.57 -32.53
N GLU A 328 -7.72 -12.06 -32.49
CA GLU A 328 -8.47 -11.70 -33.70
C GLU A 328 -7.77 -10.61 -34.52
N ALA A 329 -7.02 -9.73 -33.89
CA ALA A 329 -6.24 -8.68 -34.58
C ALA A 329 -4.98 -9.20 -35.27
N LEU A 330 -4.64 -10.48 -35.13
CA LEU A 330 -3.49 -11.13 -35.76
C LEU A 330 -3.89 -11.99 -36.97
N GLU A 331 -5.19 -12.31 -37.12
CA GLU A 331 -5.77 -12.98 -38.30
C GLU A 331 -6.12 -11.96 -39.41
#